data_e0c295d1514ced17f8a16097305465c8
#
_entry.id   e0c295d1514ced17f8a16097305465c8
#
_cell.length_a   1.000
_cell.length_b   1.000
_cell.length_c   1.000
_cell.angle_alpha   90.00
_cell.angle_beta   90.00
_cell.angle_gamma   90.00
#
_symmetry.space_group_name_H-M   'P 1'
#
loop_
_entity.id
_entity.type
_entity.pdbx_description
1 polymer ?
#
loop_
_entity_poly.entity_id
_entity_poly.type
_entity_poly.pdbx_seq_one_letter_code
_entity_poly.pdbx_strand_id
1 'polypeptide(L)'
;MNTMHRHNSWIVAAAATLSALAYPVAGVGAEDGRFQKLSVYLERNVQDHDAEIRFEVTGAEDGLASLKVLAPGERTVIDLRTPDSKLGIRSLALESPEPADDGIVRADFPAGAYRFEGTTTKGASLRGEARLSHVFPKPAGFEYPRPDQKDVPATALTLRWSVPEGIEACALVIEQTGSSYEIRALLPGSAKSFTVPEGFLRAGKAYKFAIGTVAKDGNRSFIEASFTTARAR
;
A
#
# COMPACT_ATOMS: atom_id res chain seq x y z
N MET A 1 23.31 -12.40 29.33
CA MET A 1 23.28 -11.06 28.67
C MET A 1 22.75 -11.28 27.27
N ASN A 2 21.43 -11.24 27.13
CA ASN A 2 20.75 -11.42 25.84
C ASN A 2 20.49 -10.04 25.23
N THR A 3 21.24 -9.70 24.21
CA THR A 3 20.97 -8.54 23.35
C THR A 3 19.77 -8.89 22.48
N MET A 4 18.60 -8.43 22.87
CA MET A 4 17.42 -8.36 22.02
C MET A 4 17.74 -7.45 20.83
N HIS A 5 17.94 -8.05 19.68
CA HIS A 5 17.87 -7.31 18.40
C HIS A 5 16.40 -6.90 18.21
N ARG A 6 16.10 -5.66 18.52
CA ARG A 6 14.86 -5.02 18.09
C ARG A 6 14.98 -4.77 16.60
N HIS A 7 14.41 -5.64 15.78
CA HIS A 7 14.10 -5.32 14.39
C HIS A 7 13.01 -4.26 14.43
N ASN A 8 13.38 -3.03 14.14
CA ASN A 8 12.42 -1.94 13.94
C ASN A 8 11.83 -2.09 12.54
N SER A 9 10.68 -2.74 12.43
CA SER A 9 9.79 -2.67 11.26
C SER A 9 9.25 -1.25 11.17
N TRP A 10 9.85 -0.40 10.33
CA TRP A 10 9.49 1.02 10.22
C TRP A 10 8.88 1.39 8.86
N ILE A 11 8.60 0.41 7.99
CA ILE A 11 8.09 0.72 6.64
C ILE A 11 6.61 1.04 6.63
N VAL A 12 5.87 0.70 7.66
CA VAL A 12 4.42 0.82 7.65
C VAL A 12 3.88 2.06 8.32
N ALA A 13 4.66 2.73 9.15
CA ALA A 13 4.19 3.97 9.79
C ALA A 13 4.08 5.18 8.85
N ALA A 14 4.37 5.05 7.57
CA ALA A 14 4.11 6.08 6.57
C ALA A 14 3.12 5.56 5.51
N ALA A 15 1.93 5.18 5.94
CA ALA A 15 0.77 5.07 5.07
C ALA A 15 0.36 6.46 4.55
N ALA A 16 1.27 7.14 3.88
CA ALA A 16 0.87 8.21 2.99
C ALA A 16 0.16 7.52 1.83
N THR A 17 -1.15 7.68 1.79
CA THR A 17 -2.01 7.36 0.68
C THR A 17 -1.23 7.48 -0.64
N LEU A 18 -0.89 6.35 -1.26
CA LEU A 18 -0.75 6.32 -2.70
C LEU A 18 -2.13 6.74 -3.20
N SER A 19 -2.33 8.05 -3.34
CA SER A 19 -3.46 8.58 -4.08
C SER A 19 -3.37 7.90 -5.42
N ALA A 20 -4.25 6.93 -5.64
CA ALA A 20 -4.27 6.13 -6.83
C ALA A 20 -4.21 7.08 -8.02
N LEU A 21 -3.15 6.99 -8.80
CA LEU A 21 -3.26 7.30 -10.20
C LEU A 21 -4.31 6.30 -10.69
N ALA A 22 -5.56 6.77 -10.73
CA ALA A 22 -6.66 6.02 -11.28
C ALA A 22 -6.29 5.75 -12.74
N TYR A 23 -6.04 4.48 -13.06
CA TYR A 23 -6.31 4.08 -14.43
C TYR A 23 -7.78 4.42 -14.68
N PRO A 24 -8.11 5.14 -15.75
CA PRO A 24 -9.50 5.41 -16.05
C PRO A 24 -10.18 4.08 -16.37
N VAL A 25 -10.80 3.48 -15.39
CA VAL A 25 -11.98 2.67 -15.68
C VAL A 25 -12.97 3.67 -16.24
N ALA A 26 -13.36 3.49 -17.49
CA ALA A 26 -14.23 4.35 -18.26
C ALA A 26 -15.31 4.96 -17.37
N GLY A 27 -15.35 6.29 -17.31
CA GLY A 27 -16.24 7.03 -16.46
C GLY A 27 -17.69 6.60 -16.72
N VAL A 28 -18.30 6.06 -15.69
CA VAL A 28 -19.75 6.13 -15.54
C VAL A 28 -19.96 7.32 -14.62
N GLY A 29 -20.68 8.32 -15.12
CA GLY A 29 -21.02 9.52 -14.41
C GLY A 29 -21.58 9.20 -13.02
N ALA A 30 -21.33 10.09 -12.07
CA ALA A 30 -21.83 10.02 -10.70
C ALA A 30 -23.36 9.97 -10.73
N GLU A 31 -23.90 8.77 -10.90
CA GLU A 31 -25.30 8.47 -10.64
C GLU A 31 -25.42 7.76 -9.28
N ASP A 32 -26.27 8.32 -8.46
CA ASP A 32 -26.78 7.91 -7.16
C ASP A 32 -26.37 6.51 -6.66
N GLY A 33 -25.75 6.47 -5.48
CA GLY A 33 -25.70 5.29 -4.65
C GLY A 33 -24.42 4.45 -4.69
N ARG A 34 -23.33 4.89 -5.33
CA ARG A 34 -22.07 4.12 -5.39
C ARG A 34 -20.86 4.88 -4.89
N PHE A 35 -19.95 4.16 -4.24
CA PHE A 35 -18.62 4.65 -3.96
C PHE A 35 -17.81 4.80 -5.26
N GLN A 36 -16.92 5.78 -5.33
CA GLN A 36 -16.01 5.96 -6.47
C GLN A 36 -14.93 4.87 -6.49
N LYS A 37 -14.45 4.46 -5.32
CA LYS A 37 -13.47 3.38 -5.17
C LYS A 37 -13.73 2.61 -3.89
N LEU A 38 -13.66 1.29 -3.98
CA LEU A 38 -13.63 0.38 -2.85
C LEU A 38 -12.55 -0.66 -3.10
N SER A 39 -11.72 -0.89 -2.10
CA SER A 39 -10.82 -2.04 -2.09
C SER A 39 -10.61 -2.57 -0.68
N VAL A 40 -10.42 -3.87 -0.59
CA VAL A 40 -9.93 -4.60 0.57
C VAL A 40 -8.90 -5.59 0.08
N TYR A 41 -7.72 -5.60 0.66
CA TYR A 41 -6.63 -6.46 0.23
C TYR A 41 -5.67 -6.72 1.38
N LEU A 42 -4.86 -7.76 1.22
CA LEU A 42 -3.75 -8.07 2.11
C LEU A 42 -2.44 -7.53 1.52
N GLU A 43 -1.63 -6.98 2.39
CA GLU A 43 -0.25 -6.59 2.10
C GLU A 43 0.68 -7.38 3.03
N ARG A 44 1.77 -7.95 2.51
CA ARG A 44 2.77 -8.62 3.32
C ARG A 44 4.17 -8.14 3.01
N ASN A 45 5.03 -8.15 4.02
CA ASN A 45 6.47 -8.08 3.87
C ASN A 45 7.05 -9.51 3.94
N VAL A 46 7.73 -9.91 2.88
CA VAL A 46 8.24 -11.29 2.77
C VAL A 46 9.41 -11.54 3.71
N GLN A 47 10.24 -10.54 4.01
CA GLN A 47 11.40 -10.68 4.89
C GLN A 47 11.01 -10.71 6.37
N ASP A 48 10.03 -9.90 6.77
CA ASP A 48 9.61 -9.77 8.16
C ASP A 48 8.55 -10.81 8.55
N HIS A 49 8.03 -11.52 7.54
CA HIS A 49 6.98 -12.53 7.70
C HIS A 49 5.69 -11.99 8.32
N ASP A 50 5.45 -10.71 8.17
CA ASP A 50 4.25 -10.03 8.62
C ASP A 50 3.26 -9.77 7.49
N ALA A 51 2.04 -9.48 7.85
CA ALA A 51 0.99 -9.08 6.92
C ALA A 51 -0.05 -8.22 7.62
N GLU A 52 -0.73 -7.39 6.83
CA GLU A 52 -1.84 -6.56 7.26
C GLU A 52 -3.00 -6.63 6.27
N ILE A 53 -4.20 -6.29 6.74
CA ILE A 53 -5.31 -5.98 5.86
C ILE A 53 -5.41 -4.47 5.65
N ARG A 54 -5.71 -4.08 4.43
CA ARG A 54 -5.91 -2.68 4.05
C ARG A 54 -7.28 -2.47 3.45
N PHE A 55 -7.90 -1.36 3.83
CA PHE A 55 -9.15 -0.86 3.28
C PHE A 55 -8.91 0.51 2.64
N GLU A 56 -9.27 0.67 1.38
CA GLU A 56 -9.25 1.96 0.71
C GLU A 56 -10.64 2.29 0.20
N VAL A 57 -11.15 3.45 0.59
CA VAL A 57 -12.48 3.91 0.24
C VAL A 57 -12.38 5.33 -0.32
N THR A 58 -12.95 5.55 -1.49
CA THR A 58 -13.25 6.90 -1.99
C THR A 58 -14.76 7.03 -2.09
N GLY A 59 -15.31 7.95 -1.30
CA GLY A 59 -16.74 8.26 -1.27
C GLY A 59 -17.18 9.07 -2.49
N ALA A 60 -18.37 9.68 -2.40
CA ALA A 60 -18.83 10.65 -3.36
C ALA A 60 -18.12 12.01 -3.20
N GLU A 61 -18.32 12.92 -4.17
CA GLU A 61 -17.71 14.27 -4.12
C GLU A 61 -18.07 15.07 -2.86
N ASP A 62 -19.30 14.90 -2.39
CA ASP A 62 -19.80 15.54 -1.16
C ASP A 62 -19.11 14.99 0.12
N GLY A 63 -18.36 13.88 0.00
CA GLY A 63 -17.77 13.18 1.13
C GLY A 63 -18.82 12.41 1.97
N LEU A 64 -18.32 11.46 2.76
CA LEU A 64 -19.14 10.62 3.63
C LEU A 64 -19.31 11.27 5.01
N ALA A 65 -20.53 11.28 5.53
CA ALA A 65 -20.85 11.54 6.93
C ALA A 65 -20.71 10.26 7.77
N SER A 66 -20.90 9.08 7.15
CA SER A 66 -20.68 7.79 7.82
C SER A 66 -20.19 6.73 6.84
N LEU A 67 -19.44 5.77 7.37
CA LEU A 67 -18.99 4.57 6.67
C LEU A 67 -19.06 3.40 7.62
N LYS A 68 -19.73 2.32 7.20
CA LYS A 68 -19.75 1.03 7.86
C LYS A 68 -19.25 -0.04 6.91
N VAL A 69 -18.39 -0.93 7.40
CA VAL A 69 -17.88 -2.07 6.63
C VAL A 69 -18.18 -3.35 7.39
N LEU A 70 -18.78 -4.30 6.69
CA LEU A 70 -19.18 -5.61 7.20
C LEU A 70 -18.32 -6.68 6.51
N ALA A 71 -17.62 -7.48 7.30
CA ALA A 71 -16.91 -8.67 6.86
C ALA A 71 -17.89 -9.81 6.54
N PRO A 72 -17.44 -10.89 5.88
CA PRO A 72 -18.25 -12.12 5.78
C PRO A 72 -18.76 -12.56 7.15
N GLY A 73 -20.02 -12.99 7.22
CA GLY A 73 -20.69 -13.34 8.49
C GLY A 73 -21.22 -12.13 9.28
N GLU A 74 -21.38 -10.97 8.63
CA GLU A 74 -22.03 -9.76 9.17
C GLU A 74 -21.28 -9.07 10.33
N ARG A 75 -20.02 -9.44 10.57
CA ARG A 75 -19.19 -8.78 11.59
C ARG A 75 -18.83 -7.38 11.13
N THR A 76 -19.20 -6.36 11.88
CA THR A 76 -18.78 -4.98 11.63
C THR A 76 -17.29 -4.83 11.93
N VAL A 77 -16.50 -4.42 10.94
CA VAL A 77 -15.05 -4.20 11.06
C VAL A 77 -14.68 -2.72 11.07
N ILE A 78 -15.52 -1.88 10.48
CA ILE A 78 -15.37 -0.42 10.50
C ILE A 78 -16.73 0.20 10.74
N ASP A 79 -16.80 1.18 11.66
CA ASP A 79 -17.97 2.05 11.87
C ASP A 79 -17.42 3.45 12.19
N LEU A 80 -17.44 4.31 11.19
CA LEU A 80 -16.91 5.68 11.26
C LEU A 80 -18.02 6.68 11.03
N ARG A 81 -17.95 7.81 11.73
CA ARG A 81 -18.90 8.93 11.60
C ARG A 81 -18.17 10.26 11.68
N THR A 82 -18.61 11.20 10.87
CA THR A 82 -18.24 12.60 10.95
C THR A 82 -19.47 13.39 11.42
N PRO A 83 -19.59 13.71 12.72
CA PRO A 83 -20.78 14.40 13.26
C PRO A 83 -20.92 15.83 12.74
N ASP A 84 -19.81 16.47 12.32
CA ASP A 84 -19.83 17.77 11.68
C ASP A 84 -20.22 17.63 10.20
N SER A 85 -21.37 18.15 9.83
CA SER A 85 -21.88 18.12 8.46
C SER A 85 -21.01 18.87 7.43
N LYS A 86 -20.06 19.70 7.89
CA LYS A 86 -19.10 20.40 7.05
C LYS A 86 -17.86 19.58 6.72
N LEU A 87 -17.62 18.50 7.46
CA LEU A 87 -16.50 17.60 7.27
C LEU A 87 -16.99 16.29 6.64
N GLY A 88 -16.81 16.12 5.34
CA GLY A 88 -17.06 14.87 4.63
C GLY A 88 -15.79 14.07 4.41
N ILE A 89 -15.82 12.76 4.65
CA ILE A 89 -14.71 11.85 4.32
C ILE A 89 -14.74 11.60 2.82
N ARG A 90 -13.84 12.21 2.06
CA ARG A 90 -13.74 11.97 0.61
C ARG A 90 -12.92 10.73 0.28
N SER A 91 -11.85 10.52 1.03
CA SER A 91 -10.97 9.36 0.88
C SER A 91 -10.48 8.90 2.24
N LEU A 92 -10.35 7.59 2.40
CA LEU A 92 -9.93 6.95 3.62
C LEU A 92 -9.09 5.73 3.29
N ALA A 93 -7.96 5.59 3.97
CA ALA A 93 -7.16 4.38 4.00
C ALA A 93 -7.02 3.93 5.46
N LEU A 94 -7.29 2.67 5.73
CA LEU A 94 -7.13 2.03 7.03
C LEU A 94 -6.33 0.75 6.86
N GLU A 95 -5.53 0.45 7.86
CA GLU A 95 -4.70 -0.74 7.94
C GLU A 95 -4.82 -1.36 9.33
N SER A 96 -4.65 -2.67 9.42
CA SER A 96 -4.56 -3.36 10.71
C SER A 96 -3.14 -3.27 11.26
N PRO A 97 -2.92 -3.60 12.55
CA PRO A 97 -1.60 -3.98 13.03
C PRO A 97 -1.01 -5.12 12.18
N GLU A 98 0.32 -5.21 12.17
CA GLU A 98 1.11 -6.19 11.44
C GLU A 98 1.61 -7.28 12.39
N PRO A 99 0.85 -8.35 12.64
CA PRO A 99 1.37 -9.47 13.39
C PRO A 99 2.44 -10.21 12.59
N ALA A 100 3.43 -10.74 13.27
CA ALA A 100 4.51 -11.55 12.67
C ALA A 100 4.05 -12.95 12.22
N ASP A 101 2.77 -13.14 11.99
CA ASP A 101 2.14 -14.37 11.48
C ASP A 101 0.91 -13.98 10.63
N ASP A 102 1.01 -14.17 9.33
CA ASP A 102 -0.07 -13.88 8.39
C ASP A 102 -1.32 -14.75 8.64
N GLY A 103 -1.18 -15.87 9.34
CA GLY A 103 -2.29 -16.71 9.79
C GLY A 103 -3.26 -15.97 10.72
N ILE A 104 -2.75 -15.08 11.56
CA ILE A 104 -3.58 -14.25 12.46
C ILE A 104 -4.47 -13.32 11.63
N VAL A 105 -3.88 -12.61 10.66
CA VAL A 105 -4.65 -11.71 9.79
C VAL A 105 -5.70 -12.45 8.98
N ARG A 106 -5.38 -13.64 8.48
CA ARG A 106 -6.34 -14.48 7.74
C ARG A 106 -7.48 -14.99 8.62
N ALA A 107 -7.19 -15.30 9.88
CA ALA A 107 -8.22 -15.73 10.84
C ALA A 107 -9.15 -14.58 11.22
N ASP A 108 -8.58 -13.38 11.45
CA ASP A 108 -9.33 -12.18 11.83
C ASP A 108 -10.12 -11.59 10.68
N PHE A 109 -9.63 -11.74 9.45
CA PHE A 109 -10.24 -11.19 8.24
C PHE A 109 -10.48 -12.30 7.20
N PRO A 110 -11.60 -13.02 7.28
CA PRO A 110 -11.89 -14.13 6.39
C PRO A 110 -12.01 -13.68 4.93
N ALA A 111 -11.56 -14.53 4.01
CA ALA A 111 -11.75 -14.30 2.58
C ALA A 111 -13.25 -14.26 2.24
N GLY A 112 -13.62 -13.42 1.28
CA GLY A 112 -15.02 -13.27 0.85
C GLY A 112 -15.40 -11.84 0.54
N ALA A 113 -16.69 -11.59 0.49
CA ALA A 113 -17.27 -10.29 0.18
C ALA A 113 -17.34 -9.41 1.43
N TYR A 114 -16.76 -8.23 1.34
CA TYR A 114 -16.90 -7.15 2.34
C TYR A 114 -17.89 -6.14 1.80
N ARG A 115 -18.93 -5.84 2.59
CA ARG A 115 -19.96 -4.90 2.21
C ARG A 115 -19.69 -3.54 2.83
N PHE A 116 -19.86 -2.51 2.02
CA PHE A 116 -19.64 -1.12 2.40
C PHE A 116 -20.96 -0.38 2.33
N GLU A 117 -21.31 0.29 3.41
CA GLU A 117 -22.50 1.12 3.54
C GLU A 117 -22.05 2.51 3.99
N GLY A 118 -22.46 3.54 3.27
CA GLY A 118 -22.12 4.92 3.59
C GLY A 118 -23.30 5.85 3.47
N THR A 119 -23.22 6.99 4.14
CA THR A 119 -24.12 8.11 3.94
C THR A 119 -23.30 9.34 3.65
N THR A 120 -23.63 10.06 2.59
CA THR A 120 -22.95 11.32 2.26
C THR A 120 -23.35 12.44 3.22
N THR A 121 -22.58 13.54 3.25
CA THR A 121 -22.94 14.73 4.02
C THR A 121 -24.27 15.36 3.59
N LYS A 122 -24.75 15.07 2.37
CA LYS A 122 -26.06 15.49 1.86
C LYS A 122 -27.17 14.46 2.10
N GLY A 123 -26.88 13.34 2.79
CA GLY A 123 -27.86 12.34 3.16
C GLY A 123 -28.12 11.23 2.12
N ALA A 124 -27.37 11.22 0.99
CA ALA A 124 -27.48 10.13 0.02
C ALA A 124 -26.86 8.85 0.57
N SER A 125 -27.52 7.69 0.37
CA SER A 125 -27.02 6.39 0.77
C SER A 125 -26.14 5.79 -0.32
N LEU A 126 -24.95 5.29 0.06
CA LEU A 126 -24.03 4.59 -0.82
C LEU A 126 -23.91 3.13 -0.38
N ARG A 127 -23.80 2.23 -1.37
CA ARG A 127 -23.55 0.80 -1.13
C ARG A 127 -22.54 0.28 -2.13
N GLY A 128 -21.75 -0.71 -1.69
CA GLY A 128 -20.78 -1.37 -2.53
C GLY A 128 -20.21 -2.62 -1.88
N GLU A 129 -19.45 -3.37 -2.66
CA GLU A 129 -18.80 -4.61 -2.24
C GLU A 129 -17.38 -4.65 -2.80
N ALA A 130 -16.44 -5.17 -2.00
CA ALA A 130 -15.10 -5.56 -2.44
C ALA A 130 -14.81 -6.97 -1.92
N ARG A 131 -14.02 -7.76 -2.67
CA ARG A 131 -13.69 -9.14 -2.29
C ARG A 131 -12.26 -9.22 -1.81
N LEU A 132 -12.10 -9.83 -0.63
CA LEU A 132 -10.80 -10.22 -0.10
C LEU A 132 -10.49 -11.66 -0.54
N SER A 133 -9.30 -11.88 -1.06
CA SER A 133 -8.69 -13.21 -1.18
C SER A 133 -7.53 -13.35 -0.19
N HIS A 134 -7.09 -14.59 0.06
CA HIS A 134 -5.91 -14.86 0.85
C HIS A 134 -4.71 -15.30 -0.01
N VAL A 135 -4.77 -15.04 -1.31
CA VAL A 135 -3.72 -15.43 -2.26
C VAL A 135 -2.76 -14.25 -2.46
N PHE A 136 -1.55 -14.40 -1.96
CA PHE A 136 -0.51 -13.40 -2.21
C PHE A 136 0.17 -13.62 -3.56
N PRO A 137 0.49 -12.55 -4.31
CA PRO A 137 1.32 -12.67 -5.49
C PRO A 137 2.74 -13.14 -5.12
N LYS A 138 3.42 -13.79 -6.07
CA LYS A 138 4.84 -14.10 -5.90
C LYS A 138 5.63 -12.79 -5.81
N PRO A 139 6.61 -12.67 -4.88
CA PRO A 139 7.38 -11.44 -4.75
C PRO A 139 8.30 -11.19 -5.96
N ALA A 140 8.72 -9.96 -6.11
CA ALA A 140 9.80 -9.56 -7.02
C ALA A 140 11.16 -10.10 -6.53
N GLY A 141 12.21 -9.90 -7.32
CA GLY A 141 13.58 -10.19 -6.90
C GLY A 141 14.50 -9.00 -7.20
N PHE A 142 15.36 -8.60 -6.25
CA PHE A 142 16.31 -7.52 -6.47
C PHE A 142 17.40 -7.91 -7.46
N GLU A 143 17.71 -7.02 -8.40
CA GLU A 143 18.83 -7.15 -9.32
C GLU A 143 19.89 -6.08 -9.06
N TYR A 144 19.46 -4.81 -8.90
CA TYR A 144 20.37 -3.69 -8.60
C TYR A 144 19.64 -2.50 -7.97
N PRO A 145 20.19 -1.87 -6.89
CA PRO A 145 21.30 -2.36 -6.08
C PRO A 145 21.01 -3.71 -5.44
N ARG A 146 22.04 -4.47 -5.09
CA ARG A 146 21.87 -5.67 -4.27
C ARG A 146 21.57 -5.26 -2.82
N PRO A 147 20.90 -6.10 -2.04
CA PRO A 147 20.73 -5.85 -0.61
C PRO A 147 22.05 -5.49 0.06
N ASP A 148 22.04 -4.42 0.89
CA ASP A 148 23.16 -3.87 1.64
C ASP A 148 24.36 -3.41 0.80
N GLN A 149 24.16 -3.18 -0.50
CA GLN A 149 25.22 -2.69 -1.38
C GLN A 149 25.72 -1.32 -0.93
N LYS A 150 27.06 -1.19 -0.87
CA LYS A 150 27.76 0.07 -0.57
C LYS A 150 28.25 0.74 -1.86
N ASP A 151 28.58 2.02 -1.73
CA ASP A 151 29.18 2.83 -2.79
C ASP A 151 28.34 2.88 -4.07
N VAL A 152 27.01 2.84 -3.91
CA VAL A 152 26.06 2.97 -5.02
C VAL A 152 26.14 4.41 -5.57
N PRO A 153 26.16 4.64 -6.89
CA PRO A 153 26.16 5.99 -7.44
C PRO A 153 24.95 6.82 -6.94
N ALA A 154 25.22 8.05 -6.49
CA ALA A 154 24.16 8.98 -6.09
C ALA A 154 23.52 9.73 -7.28
N THR A 155 24.08 9.59 -8.47
CA THR A 155 23.59 10.21 -9.70
C THR A 155 23.23 9.14 -10.72
N ALA A 156 22.20 9.39 -11.51
CA ALA A 156 21.73 8.51 -12.59
C ALA A 156 21.49 7.05 -12.16
N LEU A 157 21.14 6.82 -10.88
CA LEU A 157 20.84 5.47 -10.38
C LEU A 157 19.58 4.95 -11.05
N THR A 158 19.68 3.77 -11.67
CA THR A 158 18.53 3.00 -12.13
C THR A 158 18.42 1.73 -11.30
N LEU A 159 17.36 1.66 -10.48
CA LEU A 159 16.97 0.45 -9.76
C LEU A 159 16.50 -0.61 -10.75
N ARG A 160 16.81 -1.88 -10.50
CA ARG A 160 16.37 -3.01 -11.34
C ARG A 160 15.89 -4.18 -10.48
N TRP A 161 14.87 -4.86 -10.96
CA TRP A 161 14.29 -6.02 -10.32
C TRP A 161 13.65 -6.97 -11.33
N SER A 162 13.52 -8.23 -10.98
CA SER A 162 12.75 -9.21 -11.73
C SER A 162 11.30 -9.22 -11.24
N VAL A 163 10.37 -9.49 -12.15
CA VAL A 163 8.93 -9.56 -11.85
C VAL A 163 8.39 -10.91 -12.32
N PRO A 164 7.65 -11.65 -11.46
CA PRO A 164 6.92 -12.85 -11.87
C PRO A 164 5.86 -12.54 -12.94
N GLU A 165 5.42 -13.56 -13.66
CA GLU A 165 4.28 -13.43 -14.57
C GLU A 165 2.96 -13.19 -13.83
N GLY A 166 2.02 -12.52 -14.49
CA GLY A 166 0.66 -12.30 -13.99
C GLY A 166 0.53 -11.18 -12.94
N ILE A 167 1.56 -10.34 -12.80
CA ILE A 167 1.53 -9.17 -11.91
C ILE A 167 0.82 -8.01 -12.62
N GLU A 168 -0.15 -7.41 -11.94
CA GLU A 168 -0.93 -6.27 -12.44
C GLU A 168 -0.14 -4.97 -12.35
N ALA A 169 0.53 -4.74 -11.22
CA ALA A 169 1.33 -3.54 -10.98
C ALA A 169 2.54 -3.85 -10.10
N CYS A 170 3.55 -2.96 -10.14
CA CYS A 170 4.67 -2.92 -9.21
C CYS A 170 4.59 -1.65 -8.37
N ALA A 171 4.56 -1.79 -7.05
CA ALA A 171 4.68 -0.67 -6.12
C ALA A 171 6.15 -0.47 -5.75
N LEU A 172 6.65 0.75 -5.89
CA LEU A 172 8.02 1.12 -5.52
C LEU A 172 7.99 2.12 -4.40
N VAL A 173 8.82 1.90 -3.39
CA VAL A 173 9.11 2.88 -2.34
C VAL A 173 10.63 3.04 -2.24
N ILE A 174 11.10 4.27 -2.17
CA ILE A 174 12.51 4.61 -1.91
C ILE A 174 12.49 5.66 -0.81
N GLU A 175 13.19 5.42 0.29
CA GLU A 175 13.28 6.37 1.41
C GLU A 175 14.72 6.60 1.85
N GLN A 176 15.05 7.82 2.23
CA GLN A 176 16.33 8.11 2.87
C GLN A 176 16.21 7.76 4.36
N THR A 177 17.04 6.84 4.84
CA THR A 177 17.04 6.42 6.25
C THR A 177 17.23 7.62 7.19
N GLY A 178 16.32 7.74 8.17
CA GLY A 178 16.34 8.81 9.15
C GLY A 178 15.87 10.17 8.65
N SER A 179 15.11 10.20 7.55
CA SER A 179 14.48 11.43 7.05
C SER A 179 13.04 11.15 6.57
N SER A 180 12.32 12.20 6.21
CA SER A 180 10.99 12.13 5.60
C SER A 180 11.02 12.16 4.07
N TYR A 181 12.22 12.12 3.45
CA TYR A 181 12.33 12.12 1.99
C TYR A 181 12.06 10.73 1.45
N GLU A 182 11.01 10.62 0.65
CA GLU A 182 10.61 9.36 0.01
C GLU A 182 10.12 9.58 -1.43
N ILE A 183 10.23 8.54 -2.23
CA ILE A 183 9.57 8.40 -3.52
C ILE A 183 8.64 7.20 -3.40
N ARG A 184 7.38 7.38 -3.82
CA ARG A 184 6.43 6.29 -4.01
C ARG A 184 5.96 6.31 -5.45
N ALA A 185 5.93 5.15 -6.09
CA ALA A 185 5.44 5.01 -7.45
C ALA A 185 4.67 3.71 -7.63
N LEU A 186 3.58 3.79 -8.40
CA LEU A 186 2.87 2.62 -8.90
C LEU A 186 3.18 2.50 -10.39
N LEU A 187 3.75 1.39 -10.78
CA LEU A 187 4.26 1.12 -12.13
C LEU A 187 3.47 -0.04 -12.76
N PRO A 188 3.41 -0.14 -14.09
CA PRO A 188 2.86 -1.32 -14.74
C PRO A 188 3.53 -2.61 -14.25
N GLY A 189 2.78 -3.72 -14.20
CA GLY A 189 3.28 -5.01 -13.74
C GLY A 189 4.44 -5.56 -14.57
N SER A 190 4.66 -5.04 -15.76
CA SER A 190 5.82 -5.37 -16.62
C SER A 190 7.08 -4.55 -16.31
N ALA A 191 7.00 -3.53 -15.44
CA ALA A 191 8.12 -2.66 -15.11
C ALA A 191 9.21 -3.43 -14.36
N LYS A 192 10.44 -3.36 -14.84
CA LYS A 192 11.62 -4.03 -14.25
C LYS A 192 12.71 -3.05 -13.83
N SER A 193 12.45 -1.76 -13.95
CA SER A 193 13.42 -0.73 -13.59
C SER A 193 12.73 0.60 -13.28
N PHE A 194 13.45 1.43 -12.51
CA PHE A 194 13.06 2.80 -12.22
C PHE A 194 14.31 3.66 -12.10
N THR A 195 14.41 4.73 -12.88
CA THR A 195 15.50 5.70 -12.73
C THR A 195 15.13 6.70 -11.65
N VAL A 196 15.95 6.76 -10.61
CA VAL A 196 15.76 7.69 -9.50
C VAL A 196 15.96 9.13 -10.00
N PRO A 197 15.03 10.05 -9.73
CA PRO A 197 15.16 11.44 -10.12
C PRO A 197 16.45 12.07 -9.62
N GLU A 198 17.06 12.91 -10.46
CA GLU A 198 18.27 13.62 -10.10
C GLU A 198 18.06 14.50 -8.86
N GLY A 199 19.07 14.53 -7.98
CA GLY A 199 19.02 15.31 -6.74
C GLY A 199 18.28 14.66 -5.57
N PHE A 200 17.56 13.55 -5.78
CA PHE A 200 16.94 12.82 -4.67
C PHE A 200 17.97 12.11 -3.81
N LEU A 201 18.92 11.40 -4.44
CA LEU A 201 19.97 10.72 -3.71
C LEU A 201 21.12 11.68 -3.35
N ARG A 202 21.56 11.62 -2.11
CA ARG A 202 22.68 12.38 -1.56
C ARG A 202 23.86 11.47 -1.32
N ALA A 203 25.07 11.98 -1.52
CA ALA A 203 26.31 11.22 -1.31
C ALA A 203 26.48 10.79 0.16
N GLY A 204 26.94 9.56 0.36
CA GLY A 204 27.26 8.99 1.68
C GLY A 204 26.02 8.75 2.58
N LYS A 205 24.82 8.63 2.01
CA LYS A 205 23.59 8.38 2.77
C LYS A 205 23.08 6.96 2.57
N ALA A 206 22.41 6.46 3.59
CA ALA A 206 21.70 5.17 3.55
C ALA A 206 20.28 5.38 3.05
N TYR A 207 19.83 4.44 2.23
CA TYR A 207 18.49 4.38 1.66
C TYR A 207 17.91 2.98 1.86
N LYS A 208 16.61 2.93 2.05
CA LYS A 208 15.81 1.72 1.91
C LYS A 208 15.04 1.80 0.60
N PHE A 209 14.79 0.67 -0.01
CA PHE A 209 13.86 0.58 -1.13
C PHE A 209 13.08 -0.72 -1.03
N ALA A 210 11.82 -0.64 -1.41
CA ALA A 210 10.90 -1.76 -1.41
C ALA A 210 10.27 -1.91 -2.80
N ILE A 211 10.09 -3.14 -3.23
CA ILE A 211 9.34 -3.50 -4.43
C ILE A 211 8.19 -4.39 -4.03
N GLY A 212 6.98 -3.92 -4.27
CA GLY A 212 5.74 -4.68 -4.07
C GLY A 212 5.21 -5.19 -5.41
N THR A 213 4.97 -6.48 -5.52
CA THR A 213 4.14 -7.03 -6.60
C THR A 213 2.68 -6.90 -6.20
N VAL A 214 1.84 -6.43 -7.10
CA VAL A 214 0.40 -6.23 -6.90
C VAL A 214 -0.36 -7.18 -7.80
N ALA A 215 -1.21 -8.01 -7.20
CA ALA A 215 -2.11 -8.90 -7.93
C ALA A 215 -3.37 -8.16 -8.40
N LYS A 216 -4.11 -8.74 -9.33
CA LYS A 216 -5.36 -8.18 -9.88
C LYS A 216 -6.43 -7.92 -8.81
N ASP A 217 -6.46 -8.69 -7.73
CA ASP A 217 -7.37 -8.52 -6.60
C ASP A 217 -6.88 -7.48 -5.58
N GLY A 218 -5.73 -6.86 -5.80
CA GLY A 218 -5.13 -5.84 -4.97
C GLY A 218 -4.12 -6.37 -3.94
N ASN A 219 -4.09 -7.67 -3.66
CA ASN A 219 -3.12 -8.26 -2.72
C ASN A 219 -1.69 -7.97 -3.14
N ARG A 220 -0.81 -7.76 -2.16
CA ARG A 220 0.57 -7.32 -2.39
C ARG A 220 1.59 -8.18 -1.66
N SER A 221 2.77 -8.32 -2.27
CA SER A 221 3.94 -8.90 -1.61
C SER A 221 5.14 -8.01 -1.79
N PHE A 222 5.61 -7.42 -0.71
CA PHE A 222 6.79 -6.55 -0.68
C PHE A 222 8.04 -7.33 -0.33
N ILE A 223 9.14 -6.93 -0.98
CA ILE A 223 10.50 -7.21 -0.57
C ILE A 223 11.20 -5.88 -0.32
N GLU A 224 12.13 -5.87 0.65
CA GLU A 224 12.85 -4.68 1.08
C GLU A 224 14.35 -4.91 1.05
N ALA A 225 15.08 -3.85 0.78
CA ALA A 225 16.54 -3.85 0.84
C ALA A 225 17.06 -2.46 1.20
N SER A 226 18.29 -2.44 1.71
CA SER A 226 19.03 -1.21 1.98
C SER A 226 20.20 -1.08 1.02
N PHE A 227 20.64 0.15 0.78
CA PHE A 227 21.90 0.46 0.13
C PHE A 227 22.51 1.76 0.68
N THR A 228 23.78 1.98 0.45
CA THR A 228 24.45 3.23 0.83
C THR A 228 25.10 3.84 -0.41
N THR A 229 24.87 5.12 -0.62
CA THR A 229 25.50 5.85 -1.73
C THR A 229 26.97 6.13 -1.48
N ALA A 230 27.77 6.22 -2.56
CA ALA A 230 29.15 6.63 -2.51
C ALA A 230 29.31 8.01 -1.85
N ARG A 231 30.42 8.21 -1.12
CA ARG A 231 30.75 9.52 -0.56
C ARG A 231 31.13 10.50 -1.67
N ALA A 232 30.90 11.78 -1.46
CA ALA A 232 31.46 12.81 -2.32
C ALA A 232 32.99 12.73 -2.26
N ARG A 233 33.63 12.79 -3.42
CA ARG A 233 35.09 12.91 -3.51
C ARG A 233 35.51 14.33 -3.28
#